data_825828852db775c3d870a941c455b853
#
_entry.id   825828852db775c3d870a941c455b853
#
_cell.length_a   1.000
_cell.length_b   1.000
_cell.length_c   1.000
_cell.angle_alpha   90.00
_cell.angle_beta   90.00
_cell.angle_gamma   90.00
#
_symmetry.space_group_name_H-M   'P 1'
#
loop_
_entity.id
_entity.type
_entity.pdbx_description
1 polymer ?
#
loop_
_entity_poly.entity_id
_entity_poly.type
_entity_poly.pdbx_seq_one_letter_code
_entity_poly.pdbx_strand_id
1 'polypeptide(L)'
;MKYLYGIDIGGTTVKMGLFGEDGTLKEKWEIKTRTEENGKNILPDIAQAVNDHSKANGFDKEDVIGLGVGVPGAVLEFSKVNECVNLGWGSVDVAGELSKLTGCKVKATNDANAAALGEIWMGAAADYNSAVMITLGTGVGGGIIVDGKIIDGSRGYGGEIGHMTVDPFDDRVCNCGKTGCLELYASATGIVYETKKALKDFKEATTLRDLDEVTAKDIFDAAKEGDTFAKERVDDLGQKLALAAGNIALMVDPEVFVIGGGVSRAGQIPVSYTHLRAHET
;
A
#
# COMPACT_ATOMS: atom_id res chain seq x y z
N MET A 1 -20.57 21.44 -11.58
CA MET A 1 -19.22 20.82 -11.52
C MET A 1 -19.41 19.47 -10.86
N LYS A 2 -18.73 18.43 -11.33
CA LYS A 2 -18.91 17.08 -10.79
C LYS A 2 -17.78 16.75 -9.82
N TYR A 3 -18.08 16.01 -8.77
CA TYR A 3 -17.16 15.67 -7.68
C TYR A 3 -17.11 14.17 -7.40
N LEU A 4 -16.02 13.74 -6.81
CA LEU A 4 -15.79 12.36 -6.32
C LEU A 4 -15.27 12.44 -4.89
N TYR A 5 -15.69 11.52 -4.04
CA TYR A 5 -15.07 11.30 -2.76
C TYR A 5 -14.09 10.12 -2.84
N GLY A 6 -12.85 10.35 -2.42
CA GLY A 6 -11.85 9.31 -2.19
C GLY A 6 -11.76 9.02 -0.69
N ILE A 7 -11.82 7.76 -0.31
CA ILE A 7 -11.86 7.33 1.10
C ILE A 7 -10.83 6.23 1.28
N ASP A 8 -9.92 6.39 2.25
CA ASP A 8 -8.92 5.41 2.63
C ASP A 8 -9.18 4.99 4.08
N ILE A 9 -9.63 3.75 4.27
CA ILE A 9 -10.01 3.22 5.59
C ILE A 9 -8.79 2.60 6.24
N GLY A 10 -8.15 3.33 7.16
CA GLY A 10 -7.09 2.78 8.00
C GLY A 10 -7.62 2.27 9.36
N GLY A 11 -6.81 1.50 10.06
CA GLY A 11 -7.17 0.96 11.39
C GLY A 11 -7.32 2.01 12.50
N THR A 12 -6.78 3.22 12.33
CA THR A 12 -6.83 4.31 13.32
C THR A 12 -7.64 5.50 12.82
N THR A 13 -7.46 5.87 11.56
CA THR A 13 -8.12 7.01 10.91
C THR A 13 -8.62 6.60 9.54
N VAL A 14 -9.77 7.15 9.15
CA VAL A 14 -10.27 7.15 7.78
C VAL A 14 -9.89 8.48 7.16
N LYS A 15 -9.07 8.45 6.11
CA LYS A 15 -8.72 9.64 5.33
C LYS A 15 -9.75 9.84 4.24
N MET A 16 -10.16 11.07 4.04
CA MET A 16 -11.19 11.45 3.09
C MET A 16 -10.70 12.61 2.23
N GLY A 17 -11.06 12.59 0.96
CA GLY A 17 -10.74 13.65 0.02
C GLY A 17 -11.88 13.94 -0.92
N LEU A 18 -12.10 15.22 -1.22
CA LEU A 18 -12.97 15.68 -2.29
C LEU A 18 -12.13 15.94 -3.54
N PHE A 19 -12.52 15.37 -4.66
CA PHE A 19 -11.86 15.52 -5.94
C PHE A 19 -12.83 16.09 -6.98
N GLY A 20 -12.34 16.93 -7.88
CA GLY A 20 -13.03 17.24 -9.13
C GLY A 20 -13.01 16.03 -10.07
N GLU A 21 -13.89 16.03 -11.08
CA GLU A 21 -13.92 14.97 -12.10
C GLU A 21 -12.61 14.89 -12.92
N ASP A 22 -11.81 15.95 -12.88
CA ASP A 22 -10.47 16.04 -13.48
C ASP A 22 -9.35 15.41 -12.60
N GLY A 23 -9.71 14.82 -11.45
CA GLY A 23 -8.77 14.24 -10.48
C GLY A 23 -8.11 15.27 -9.55
N THR A 24 -8.40 16.56 -9.68
CA THR A 24 -7.82 17.59 -8.80
C THR A 24 -8.35 17.45 -7.38
N LEU A 25 -7.46 17.26 -6.40
CA LEU A 25 -7.81 17.29 -4.98
C LEU A 25 -8.26 18.71 -4.57
N LYS A 26 -9.49 18.85 -4.09
CA LYS A 26 -10.08 20.11 -3.63
C LYS A 26 -9.95 20.27 -2.12
N GLU A 27 -10.22 19.22 -1.38
CA GLU A 27 -10.20 19.21 0.08
C GLU A 27 -9.80 17.84 0.61
N LYS A 28 -9.17 17.80 1.77
CA LYS A 28 -8.87 16.55 2.49
C LYS A 28 -9.09 16.74 3.99
N TRP A 29 -9.62 15.70 4.62
CA TRP A 29 -9.82 15.64 6.07
C TRP A 29 -9.72 14.20 6.54
N GLU A 30 -9.83 13.98 7.82
CA GLU A 30 -9.86 12.64 8.41
C GLU A 30 -10.88 12.54 9.53
N ILE A 31 -11.36 11.34 9.75
CA ILE A 31 -12.20 10.98 10.89
C ILE A 31 -11.58 9.79 11.63
N LYS A 32 -11.92 9.61 12.90
CA LYS A 32 -11.43 8.46 13.68
C LYS A 32 -12.07 7.17 13.17
N THR A 33 -11.29 6.10 13.01
CA THR A 33 -11.81 4.76 12.76
C THR A 33 -12.29 4.16 14.07
N ARG A 34 -13.59 3.87 14.19
CA ARG A 34 -14.16 3.21 15.35
C ARG A 34 -14.21 1.70 15.15
N THR A 35 -13.14 1.01 15.52
CA THR A 35 -13.01 -0.45 15.39
C THR A 35 -13.74 -1.23 16.48
N GLU A 36 -14.24 -0.55 17.50
CA GLU A 36 -15.03 -1.14 18.57
C GLU A 36 -16.26 -1.87 18.02
N GLU A 37 -16.71 -2.90 18.69
CA GLU A 37 -17.88 -3.70 18.31
C GLU A 37 -17.80 -4.24 16.88
N ASN A 38 -16.63 -4.78 16.52
CA ASN A 38 -16.31 -5.31 15.18
C ASN A 38 -16.47 -4.26 14.06
N GLY A 39 -16.11 -3.02 14.35
CA GLY A 39 -16.08 -1.94 13.36
C GLY A 39 -17.45 -1.56 12.78
N LYS A 40 -18.56 -1.91 13.45
CA LYS A 40 -19.92 -1.68 12.95
C LYS A 40 -20.26 -0.22 12.66
N ASN A 41 -19.53 0.72 13.28
CA ASN A 41 -19.77 2.15 13.12
C ASN A 41 -18.93 2.79 12.00
N ILE A 42 -17.95 2.08 11.42
CA ILE A 42 -17.04 2.66 10.42
C ILE A 42 -17.80 3.17 9.20
N LEU A 43 -18.62 2.35 8.57
CA LEU A 43 -19.39 2.75 7.38
C LEU A 43 -20.46 3.81 7.67
N PRO A 44 -21.23 3.74 8.78
CA PRO A 44 -22.11 4.83 9.20
C PRO A 44 -21.40 6.17 9.39
N ASP A 45 -20.22 6.19 10.03
CA ASP A 45 -19.45 7.41 10.26
C ASP A 45 -18.94 8.01 8.95
N ILE A 46 -18.45 7.17 8.03
CA ILE A 46 -18.05 7.60 6.70
C ILE A 46 -19.23 8.23 5.96
N ALA A 47 -20.37 7.54 5.95
CA ALA A 47 -21.57 8.02 5.28
C ALA A 47 -22.06 9.36 5.87
N GLN A 48 -22.04 9.49 7.20
CA GLN A 48 -22.39 10.73 7.88
C GLN A 48 -21.44 11.86 7.48
N ALA A 49 -20.13 11.62 7.48
CA ALA A 49 -19.12 12.61 7.09
C ALA A 49 -19.29 13.07 5.63
N VAL A 50 -19.57 12.14 4.70
CA VAL A 50 -19.86 12.47 3.29
C VAL A 50 -21.12 13.31 3.17
N ASN A 51 -22.21 12.90 3.83
CA ASN A 51 -23.50 13.60 3.76
C ASN A 51 -23.42 14.99 4.37
N ASP A 52 -22.76 15.15 5.51
CA ASP A 52 -22.58 16.45 6.18
C ASP A 52 -21.72 17.38 5.32
N HIS A 53 -20.62 16.86 4.76
CA HIS A 53 -19.74 17.61 3.86
C HIS A 53 -20.48 18.06 2.60
N SER A 54 -21.23 17.16 1.95
CA SER A 54 -22.03 17.50 0.76
C SER A 54 -23.07 18.58 1.08
N LYS A 55 -23.76 18.46 2.21
CA LYS A 55 -24.75 19.45 2.65
C LYS A 55 -24.12 20.81 2.96
N ALA A 56 -22.97 20.83 3.63
CA ALA A 56 -22.25 22.06 3.98
C ALA A 56 -21.79 22.81 2.72
N ASN A 57 -21.46 22.09 1.64
CA ASN A 57 -21.04 22.66 0.36
C ASN A 57 -22.20 22.90 -0.62
N GLY A 58 -23.44 22.59 -0.24
CA GLY A 58 -24.61 22.76 -1.09
C GLY A 58 -24.64 21.85 -2.32
N PHE A 59 -24.00 20.67 -2.24
CA PHE A 59 -24.00 19.69 -3.33
C PHE A 59 -25.31 18.94 -3.39
N ASP A 60 -25.88 18.88 -4.59
CA ASP A 60 -26.97 17.97 -4.91
C ASP A 60 -26.42 16.57 -5.20
N LYS A 61 -27.30 15.54 -5.16
CA LYS A 61 -26.91 14.15 -5.48
C LYS A 61 -26.29 14.01 -6.87
N GLU A 62 -26.67 14.83 -7.79
CA GLU A 62 -26.17 14.84 -9.16
C GLU A 62 -24.77 15.45 -9.27
N ASP A 63 -24.34 16.24 -8.30
CA ASP A 63 -23.00 16.81 -8.27
C ASP A 63 -21.95 15.79 -7.85
N VAL A 64 -22.35 14.76 -7.10
CA VAL A 64 -21.44 13.70 -6.66
C VAL A 64 -21.53 12.49 -7.59
N ILE A 65 -20.48 12.28 -8.40
CA ILE A 65 -20.40 11.15 -9.34
C ILE A 65 -20.36 9.81 -8.59
N GLY A 66 -19.63 9.76 -7.47
CA GLY A 66 -19.50 8.55 -6.66
C GLY A 66 -18.40 8.63 -5.59
N LEU A 67 -18.25 7.52 -4.90
CA LEU A 67 -17.24 7.31 -3.88
C LEU A 67 -16.30 6.18 -4.31
N GLY A 68 -14.97 6.41 -4.20
CA GLY A 68 -13.93 5.37 -4.29
C GLY A 68 -13.40 5.06 -2.91
N VAL A 69 -13.37 3.79 -2.51
CA VAL A 69 -13.01 3.37 -1.15
C VAL A 69 -11.85 2.39 -1.19
N GLY A 70 -10.72 2.75 -0.59
CA GLY A 70 -9.61 1.86 -0.28
C GLY A 70 -9.82 1.20 1.08
N VAL A 71 -9.66 -0.12 1.14
CA VAL A 71 -9.87 -0.91 2.37
C VAL A 71 -8.67 -1.83 2.59
N PRO A 72 -8.15 -1.96 3.81
CA PRO A 72 -7.12 -2.95 4.09
C PRO A 72 -7.72 -4.37 4.02
N GLY A 73 -7.22 -5.19 3.11
CA GLY A 73 -7.67 -6.56 2.91
C GLY A 73 -8.17 -6.87 1.50
N ALA A 74 -8.54 -8.13 1.29
CA ALA A 74 -9.01 -8.61 -0.01
C ALA A 74 -10.44 -8.12 -0.29
N VAL A 75 -10.62 -7.47 -1.43
CA VAL A 75 -11.91 -6.95 -1.90
C VAL A 75 -12.34 -7.69 -3.16
N LEU A 76 -13.58 -8.13 -3.20
CA LEU A 76 -14.18 -8.80 -4.33
C LEU A 76 -15.21 -7.92 -5.04
N GLU A 77 -15.22 -7.98 -6.37
CA GLU A 77 -16.22 -7.34 -7.23
C GLU A 77 -16.37 -5.84 -6.98
N PHE A 78 -15.29 -5.17 -6.55
CA PHE A 78 -15.27 -3.76 -6.16
C PHE A 78 -16.29 -3.40 -5.06
N SER A 79 -16.65 -4.35 -4.21
CA SER A 79 -17.73 -4.18 -3.22
C SER A 79 -17.45 -4.82 -1.88
N LYS A 80 -17.15 -6.13 -1.85
CA LYS A 80 -17.15 -6.94 -0.63
C LYS A 80 -15.76 -7.21 -0.10
N VAL A 81 -15.56 -6.96 1.17
CA VAL A 81 -14.41 -7.41 1.94
C VAL A 81 -14.75 -8.77 2.56
N ASN A 82 -13.91 -9.77 2.36
CA ASN A 82 -14.13 -11.09 2.96
C ASN A 82 -13.75 -11.13 4.44
N GLU A 83 -12.63 -10.52 4.77
CA GLU A 83 -12.13 -10.42 6.14
C GLU A 83 -11.16 -9.24 6.22
N CYS A 84 -11.27 -8.47 7.30
CA CYS A 84 -10.30 -7.41 7.62
C CYS A 84 -10.08 -7.37 9.13
N VAL A 85 -9.07 -8.09 9.59
CA VAL A 85 -8.74 -8.23 11.03
C VAL A 85 -8.48 -6.88 11.68
N ASN A 86 -7.79 -5.97 10.99
CA ASN A 86 -7.45 -4.63 11.50
C ASN A 86 -8.67 -3.75 11.78
N LEU A 87 -9.80 -4.03 11.13
CA LEU A 87 -11.06 -3.32 11.33
C LEU A 87 -12.06 -4.12 12.18
N GLY A 88 -11.71 -5.36 12.56
CA GLY A 88 -12.61 -6.28 13.23
C GLY A 88 -13.71 -6.85 12.32
N TRP A 89 -13.57 -6.68 11.01
CA TRP A 89 -14.59 -7.11 10.05
C TRP A 89 -14.42 -8.56 9.64
N GLY A 90 -15.55 -9.28 9.61
CA GLY A 90 -15.71 -10.47 8.80
C GLY A 90 -16.08 -10.07 7.36
N SER A 91 -17.08 -10.78 6.76
CA SER A 91 -17.57 -10.39 5.44
C SER A 91 -18.47 -9.16 5.51
N VAL A 92 -18.09 -8.08 4.80
CA VAL A 92 -18.81 -6.80 4.76
C VAL A 92 -18.98 -6.32 3.32
N ASP A 93 -20.19 -5.96 2.92
CA ASP A 93 -20.49 -5.35 1.61
C ASP A 93 -20.30 -3.82 1.70
N VAL A 94 -19.06 -3.38 1.63
CA VAL A 94 -18.67 -1.97 1.80
C VAL A 94 -19.36 -1.05 0.81
N ALA A 95 -19.33 -1.42 -0.48
CA ALA A 95 -19.93 -0.58 -1.51
C ALA A 95 -21.46 -0.58 -1.43
N GLY A 96 -22.08 -1.74 -1.19
CA GLY A 96 -23.53 -1.83 -1.05
C GLY A 96 -24.07 -1.07 0.16
N GLU A 97 -23.40 -1.15 1.30
CA GLU A 97 -23.81 -0.43 2.51
C GLU A 97 -23.62 1.07 2.39
N LEU A 98 -22.45 1.54 1.92
CA LEU A 98 -22.22 2.97 1.70
C LEU A 98 -23.16 3.54 0.63
N SER A 99 -23.45 2.80 -0.45
CA SER A 99 -24.40 3.24 -1.46
C SER A 99 -25.82 3.44 -0.88
N LYS A 100 -26.26 2.58 0.03
CA LYS A 100 -27.56 2.74 0.71
C LYS A 100 -27.57 3.96 1.63
N LEU A 101 -26.48 4.20 2.36
CA LEU A 101 -26.39 5.26 3.36
C LEU A 101 -26.21 6.66 2.72
N THR A 102 -25.48 6.74 1.60
CA THR A 102 -25.17 8.01 0.93
C THR A 102 -26.04 8.29 -0.27
N GLY A 103 -26.65 7.26 -0.88
CA GLY A 103 -27.36 7.34 -2.14
C GLY A 103 -26.46 7.56 -3.36
N CYS A 104 -25.14 7.46 -3.21
CA CYS A 104 -24.17 7.59 -4.28
C CYS A 104 -23.74 6.23 -4.84
N LYS A 105 -23.14 6.24 -6.04
CA LYS A 105 -22.42 5.06 -6.55
C LYS A 105 -21.14 4.87 -5.74
N VAL A 106 -20.84 3.65 -5.32
CA VAL A 106 -19.64 3.34 -4.55
C VAL A 106 -18.89 2.18 -5.21
N LYS A 107 -17.56 2.28 -5.24
CA LYS A 107 -16.68 1.15 -5.54
C LYS A 107 -15.63 1.07 -4.45
N ALA A 108 -15.39 -0.14 -3.97
CA ALA A 108 -14.34 -0.45 -3.00
C ALA A 108 -13.27 -1.31 -3.65
N THR A 109 -12.01 -1.13 -3.25
CA THR A 109 -10.88 -1.99 -3.63
C THR A 109 -9.89 -2.06 -2.48
N ASN A 110 -8.91 -2.96 -2.57
CA ASN A 110 -7.80 -2.99 -1.64
C ASN A 110 -7.03 -1.65 -1.67
N ASP A 111 -6.47 -1.21 -0.54
CA ASP A 111 -5.76 0.06 -0.40
C ASP A 111 -4.53 0.19 -1.32
N ALA A 112 -3.73 -0.87 -1.47
CA ALA A 112 -2.61 -0.89 -2.40
C ALA A 112 -3.07 -0.89 -3.87
N ASN A 113 -4.16 -1.58 -4.18
CA ASN A 113 -4.80 -1.53 -5.50
C ASN A 113 -5.34 -0.13 -5.80
N ALA A 114 -5.96 0.55 -4.83
CA ALA A 114 -6.39 1.94 -4.98
C ALA A 114 -5.21 2.87 -5.27
N ALA A 115 -4.08 2.68 -4.57
CA ALA A 115 -2.86 3.44 -4.82
C ALA A 115 -2.32 3.19 -6.23
N ALA A 116 -2.27 1.93 -6.69
CA ALA A 116 -1.83 1.59 -8.06
C ALA A 116 -2.72 2.23 -9.13
N LEU A 117 -4.04 2.19 -8.95
CA LEU A 117 -4.99 2.87 -9.83
C LEU A 117 -4.79 4.40 -9.84
N GLY A 118 -4.46 5.00 -8.70
CA GLY A 118 -4.13 6.41 -8.59
C GLY A 118 -2.86 6.78 -9.37
N GLU A 119 -1.82 5.95 -9.30
CA GLU A 119 -0.56 6.17 -10.02
C GLU A 119 -0.72 6.07 -11.54
N ILE A 120 -1.55 5.16 -12.04
CA ILE A 120 -1.88 5.09 -13.48
C ILE A 120 -2.79 6.24 -13.92
N TRP A 121 -3.68 6.70 -13.04
CA TRP A 121 -4.60 7.78 -13.43
C TRP A 121 -3.93 9.16 -13.44
N MET A 122 -3.19 9.52 -12.40
CA MET A 122 -2.67 10.88 -12.18
C MET A 122 -1.24 10.92 -11.59
N GLY A 123 -0.58 9.77 -11.50
CA GLY A 123 0.71 9.64 -10.85
C GLY A 123 1.86 9.31 -11.79
N ALA A 124 2.86 8.62 -11.26
CA ALA A 124 4.11 8.29 -11.96
C ALA A 124 3.93 7.32 -13.14
N ALA A 125 2.80 6.64 -13.23
CA ALA A 125 2.47 5.69 -14.30
C ALA A 125 1.38 6.20 -15.26
N ALA A 126 1.08 7.49 -15.30
CA ALA A 126 -0.02 8.06 -16.08
C ALA A 126 0.14 7.87 -17.62
N ASP A 127 1.35 7.68 -18.11
CA ASP A 127 1.65 7.47 -19.54
C ASP A 127 1.65 5.98 -19.94
N TYR A 128 1.32 5.05 -19.01
CA TYR A 128 1.39 3.62 -19.21
C TYR A 128 0.04 2.95 -19.03
N ASN A 129 -0.17 1.82 -19.70
CA ASN A 129 -1.38 0.99 -19.58
C ASN A 129 -1.17 -0.22 -18.67
N SER A 130 0.07 -0.65 -18.50
CA SER A 130 0.41 -1.81 -17.68
C SER A 130 1.50 -1.43 -16.69
N ALA A 131 1.21 -1.52 -15.41
CA ALA A 131 2.11 -1.12 -14.34
C ALA A 131 2.02 -2.05 -13.15
N VAL A 132 3.13 -2.18 -12.43
CA VAL A 132 3.15 -2.83 -11.12
C VAL A 132 3.58 -1.81 -10.08
N MET A 133 2.72 -1.56 -9.12
CA MET A 133 3.06 -0.73 -7.96
C MET A 133 3.47 -1.62 -6.78
N ILE A 134 4.57 -1.24 -6.14
CA ILE A 134 5.05 -1.86 -4.90
C ILE A 134 5.13 -0.76 -3.84
N THR A 135 4.37 -0.90 -2.77
CA THR A 135 4.38 0.06 -1.65
C THR A 135 5.22 -0.48 -0.51
N LEU A 136 6.26 0.24 -0.13
CA LEU A 136 7.18 -0.09 0.95
C LEU A 136 6.88 0.80 2.16
N GLY A 137 6.13 0.26 3.11
CA GLY A 137 5.71 0.92 4.35
C GLY A 137 6.01 0.07 5.57
N THR A 138 5.12 0.04 6.56
CA THR A 138 5.18 -0.89 7.71
C THR A 138 5.19 -2.34 7.22
N GLY A 139 4.42 -2.65 6.17
CA GLY A 139 4.43 -3.88 5.40
C GLY A 139 4.84 -3.61 3.94
N VAL A 140 4.60 -4.59 3.07
CA VAL A 140 4.77 -4.48 1.62
C VAL A 140 3.45 -4.76 0.94
N GLY A 141 2.87 -3.74 0.33
CA GLY A 141 1.68 -3.89 -0.52
C GLY A 141 2.03 -3.87 -2.00
N GLY A 142 1.08 -4.24 -2.83
CA GLY A 142 1.24 -4.16 -4.27
C GLY A 142 -0.09 -4.08 -5.02
N GLY A 143 0.00 -3.58 -6.25
CA GLY A 143 -1.12 -3.59 -7.20
C GLY A 143 -0.60 -3.83 -8.60
N ILE A 144 -1.25 -4.71 -9.33
CA ILE A 144 -0.88 -5.10 -10.69
C ILE A 144 -1.97 -4.62 -11.64
N ILE A 145 -1.59 -3.81 -12.62
CA ILE A 145 -2.48 -3.30 -13.65
C ILE A 145 -1.99 -3.80 -15.00
N VAL A 146 -2.87 -4.42 -15.76
CA VAL A 146 -2.62 -4.91 -17.12
C VAL A 146 -3.72 -4.35 -18.02
N ASP A 147 -3.32 -3.73 -19.14
CA ASP A 147 -4.25 -3.10 -20.09
C ASP A 147 -5.26 -2.16 -19.41
N GLY A 148 -4.79 -1.33 -18.48
CA GLY A 148 -5.62 -0.39 -17.72
C GLY A 148 -6.56 -1.01 -16.69
N LYS A 149 -6.43 -2.31 -16.40
CA LYS A 149 -7.30 -3.03 -15.47
C LYS A 149 -6.50 -3.61 -14.30
N ILE A 150 -7.01 -3.38 -13.10
CA ILE A 150 -6.44 -3.99 -11.89
C ILE A 150 -6.64 -5.51 -11.90
N ILE A 151 -5.65 -6.23 -11.48
CA ILE A 151 -5.68 -7.69 -11.32
C ILE A 151 -6.00 -8.03 -9.87
N ASP A 152 -7.28 -8.07 -9.55
CA ASP A 152 -7.76 -8.46 -8.20
C ASP A 152 -7.66 -9.97 -7.95
N GLY A 153 -7.66 -10.78 -9.01
CA GLY A 153 -7.73 -12.23 -8.89
C GLY A 153 -9.14 -12.72 -8.49
N SER A 154 -9.33 -14.03 -8.53
CA SER A 154 -10.65 -14.66 -8.30
C SER A 154 -11.16 -14.57 -6.86
N ARG A 155 -10.27 -14.23 -5.91
CA ARG A 155 -10.57 -14.14 -4.48
C ARG A 155 -10.11 -12.81 -3.84
N GLY A 156 -9.73 -11.81 -4.66
CA GLY A 156 -9.27 -10.52 -4.19
C GLY A 156 -7.81 -10.49 -3.68
N TYR A 157 -7.03 -11.55 -3.92
CA TYR A 157 -5.62 -11.63 -3.51
C TYR A 157 -4.63 -11.34 -4.64
N GLY A 158 -5.10 -10.87 -5.79
CA GLY A 158 -4.22 -10.43 -6.87
C GLY A 158 -3.40 -9.22 -6.40
N GLY A 159 -2.11 -9.21 -6.69
CA GLY A 159 -1.25 -8.11 -6.27
C GLY A 159 -0.69 -8.19 -4.85
N GLU A 160 -0.93 -9.25 -4.09
CA GLU A 160 -0.36 -9.48 -2.76
C GLU A 160 1.15 -9.80 -2.82
N ILE A 161 1.90 -8.86 -3.43
CA ILE A 161 3.34 -8.98 -3.75
C ILE A 161 4.19 -9.17 -2.50
N GLY A 162 3.83 -8.50 -1.40
CA GLY A 162 4.53 -8.62 -0.11
C GLY A 162 4.58 -10.04 0.42
N HIS A 163 3.67 -10.90 -0.03
CA HIS A 163 3.61 -12.30 0.40
C HIS A 163 4.25 -13.29 -0.60
N MET A 164 4.97 -12.79 -1.62
CA MET A 164 5.82 -13.65 -2.44
C MET A 164 6.98 -14.19 -1.62
N THR A 165 7.28 -15.47 -1.76
CA THR A 165 8.43 -16.09 -1.11
C THR A 165 9.71 -15.68 -1.85
N VAL A 166 10.61 -14.96 -1.18
CA VAL A 166 11.91 -14.51 -1.68
C VAL A 166 13.07 -15.19 -0.95
N ASP A 167 12.77 -15.94 0.11
CA ASP A 167 13.71 -16.78 0.84
C ASP A 167 13.02 -18.05 1.35
N PRO A 168 13.13 -19.16 0.62
CA PRO A 168 12.46 -20.41 0.99
C PRO A 168 13.08 -21.12 2.21
N PHE A 169 14.23 -20.63 2.68
CA PHE A 169 14.96 -21.22 3.82
C PHE A 169 14.80 -20.41 5.12
N ASP A 170 14.12 -19.25 5.08
CA ASP A 170 13.79 -18.49 6.28
C ASP A 170 12.71 -19.21 7.08
N ASP A 171 12.91 -19.32 8.38
CA ASP A 171 11.97 -19.94 9.33
C ASP A 171 11.01 -18.93 9.99
N ARG A 172 11.21 -17.62 9.76
CA ARG A 172 10.31 -16.60 10.26
C ARG A 172 8.93 -16.71 9.64
N VAL A 173 7.94 -16.73 10.52
CA VAL A 173 6.53 -16.77 10.11
C VAL A 173 6.06 -15.35 9.82
N CYS A 174 5.57 -15.12 8.61
CA CYS A 174 4.87 -13.90 8.20
C CYS A 174 3.44 -13.90 8.77
N ASN A 175 2.84 -12.72 8.90
CA ASN A 175 1.45 -12.56 9.33
C ASN A 175 0.45 -13.36 8.45
N CYS A 176 0.80 -13.66 7.20
CA CYS A 176 0.01 -14.52 6.31
C CYS A 176 0.13 -16.03 6.61
N GLY A 177 0.91 -16.42 7.62
CA GLY A 177 1.14 -17.81 8.00
C GLY A 177 2.23 -18.55 7.22
N LYS A 178 2.82 -17.93 6.17
CA LYS A 178 3.95 -18.50 5.40
C LYS A 178 5.28 -18.02 5.94
N THR A 179 6.37 -18.60 5.44
CA THR A 179 7.75 -18.17 5.72
C THR A 179 8.37 -17.53 4.48
N GLY A 180 9.44 -16.75 4.67
CA GLY A 180 10.25 -16.19 3.59
C GLY A 180 9.56 -15.16 2.70
N CYS A 181 8.48 -14.51 3.16
CA CYS A 181 7.76 -13.49 2.41
C CYS A 181 8.62 -12.23 2.20
N LEU A 182 8.48 -11.56 1.06
CA LEU A 182 9.15 -10.29 0.74
C LEU A 182 8.97 -9.24 1.84
N GLU A 183 7.80 -9.15 2.43
CA GLU A 183 7.48 -8.21 3.51
C GLU A 183 8.41 -8.35 4.72
N LEU A 184 8.87 -9.56 5.05
CA LEU A 184 9.79 -9.80 6.15
C LEU A 184 11.17 -9.15 5.95
N TYR A 185 11.50 -8.76 4.72
CA TYR A 185 12.79 -8.16 4.34
C TYR A 185 12.67 -6.72 3.86
N ALA A 186 11.72 -6.45 2.95
CA ALA A 186 11.63 -5.20 2.23
C ALA A 186 10.70 -4.16 2.87
N SER A 187 10.01 -4.48 3.95
CA SER A 187 9.24 -3.51 4.72
C SER A 187 10.14 -2.70 5.67
N ALA A 188 9.61 -1.58 6.19
CA ALA A 188 10.29 -0.79 7.22
C ALA A 188 10.55 -1.62 8.50
N THR A 189 9.62 -2.49 8.88
CA THR A 189 9.80 -3.41 10.01
C THR A 189 10.78 -4.52 9.68
N GLY A 190 10.78 -5.01 8.45
CA GLY A 190 11.65 -6.06 7.96
C GLY A 190 13.13 -5.64 7.97
N ILE A 191 13.47 -4.49 7.37
CA ILE A 191 14.86 -4.01 7.35
C ILE A 191 15.39 -3.74 8.76
N VAL A 192 14.54 -3.22 9.67
CA VAL A 192 14.93 -3.01 11.07
C VAL A 192 15.21 -4.34 11.76
N TYR A 193 14.39 -5.34 11.55
CA TYR A 193 14.60 -6.67 12.12
C TYR A 193 15.91 -7.29 11.62
N GLU A 194 16.14 -7.29 10.30
CA GLU A 194 17.37 -7.85 9.71
C GLU A 194 18.62 -7.10 10.18
N THR A 195 18.54 -5.78 10.29
CA THR A 195 19.62 -4.95 10.82
C THR A 195 19.95 -5.31 12.27
N LYS A 196 18.93 -5.38 13.15
CA LYS A 196 19.11 -5.74 14.56
C LYS A 196 19.65 -7.16 14.71
N LYS A 197 19.24 -8.09 13.86
CA LYS A 197 19.75 -9.47 13.83
C LYS A 197 21.23 -9.50 13.46
N ALA A 198 21.60 -8.87 12.34
CA ALA A 198 22.97 -8.83 11.84
C ALA A 198 23.93 -8.07 12.78
N LEU A 199 23.45 -7.00 13.45
CA LEU A 199 24.24 -6.19 14.35
C LEU A 199 24.81 -6.96 15.55
N LYS A 200 24.17 -8.08 15.95
CA LYS A 200 24.64 -8.92 17.06
C LYS A 200 26.01 -9.54 16.78
N ASP A 201 26.23 -9.95 15.53
CA ASP A 201 27.47 -10.66 15.12
C ASP A 201 28.47 -9.72 14.46
N PHE A 202 28.05 -8.53 14.02
CA PHE A 202 28.91 -7.53 13.42
C PHE A 202 29.83 -6.91 14.47
N LYS A 203 31.17 -6.91 14.23
CA LYS A 203 32.18 -6.45 15.20
C LYS A 203 32.81 -5.12 14.87
N GLU A 204 32.66 -4.67 13.61
CA GLU A 204 33.23 -3.43 13.14
C GLU A 204 32.42 -2.21 13.62
N ALA A 205 32.94 -1.01 13.39
CA ALA A 205 32.25 0.22 13.75
C ALA A 205 31.04 0.47 12.83
N THR A 206 29.93 0.88 13.41
CA THR A 206 28.75 1.37 12.72
C THR A 206 28.03 2.38 13.60
N THR A 207 27.50 3.43 12.99
CA THR A 207 26.74 4.47 13.69
C THR A 207 25.43 3.96 14.28
N LEU A 208 24.92 2.84 13.75
CA LEU A 208 23.67 2.22 14.20
C LEU A 208 23.77 1.54 15.57
N ARG A 209 25.00 1.25 16.04
CA ARG A 209 25.23 0.58 17.33
C ARG A 209 24.93 1.47 18.54
N ASP A 210 25.14 2.76 18.38
CA ASP A 210 25.04 3.73 19.46
C ASP A 210 23.61 4.28 19.64
N LEU A 211 22.68 3.81 18.83
CA LEU A 211 21.26 4.19 18.90
C LEU A 211 20.52 3.33 19.93
N ASP A 212 19.74 3.96 20.80
CA ASP A 212 18.84 3.26 21.74
C ASP A 212 17.81 2.42 21.00
N GLU A 213 17.28 2.97 19.91
CA GLU A 213 16.34 2.29 19.02
C GLU A 213 16.68 2.60 17.55
N VAL A 214 16.92 1.54 16.77
CA VAL A 214 17.19 1.63 15.33
C VAL A 214 15.87 1.64 14.57
N THR A 215 15.66 2.65 13.72
CA THR A 215 14.53 2.77 12.80
C THR A 215 14.97 2.54 11.36
N ALA A 216 14.00 2.29 10.45
CA ALA A 216 14.30 2.19 9.02
C ALA A 216 14.96 3.48 8.49
N LYS A 217 14.52 4.65 8.97
CA LYS A 217 15.10 5.94 8.59
C LYS A 217 16.58 6.01 8.94
N ASP A 218 16.95 5.62 10.15
CA ASP A 218 18.35 5.64 10.61
C ASP A 218 19.24 4.76 9.75
N ILE A 219 18.75 3.57 9.34
CA ILE A 219 19.49 2.65 8.47
C ILE A 219 19.76 3.29 7.10
N PHE A 220 18.74 3.88 6.47
CA PHE A 220 18.90 4.53 5.18
C PHE A 220 19.77 5.79 5.27
N ASP A 221 19.67 6.58 6.32
CA ASP A 221 20.47 7.77 6.50
C ASP A 221 21.94 7.41 6.76
N ALA A 222 22.23 6.43 7.62
CA ALA A 222 23.58 5.91 7.82
C ALA A 222 24.20 5.36 6.53
N ALA A 223 23.41 4.63 5.71
CA ALA A 223 23.88 4.13 4.41
C ALA A 223 24.27 5.27 3.46
N LYS A 224 23.50 6.37 3.40
CA LYS A 224 23.80 7.57 2.60
C LYS A 224 25.06 8.27 3.10
N GLU A 225 25.30 8.29 4.41
CA GLU A 225 26.48 8.87 5.05
C GLU A 225 27.74 8.01 4.90
N GLY A 226 27.60 6.81 4.36
CA GLY A 226 28.72 5.96 4.01
C GLY A 226 28.99 4.80 4.96
N ASP A 227 28.14 4.59 5.98
CA ASP A 227 28.24 3.45 6.87
C ASP A 227 28.14 2.14 6.08
N THR A 228 29.20 1.34 6.12
CA THR A 228 29.32 0.11 5.31
C THR A 228 28.30 -0.94 5.73
N PHE A 229 28.08 -1.11 7.05
CA PHE A 229 27.11 -2.05 7.57
C PHE A 229 25.68 -1.70 7.13
N ALA A 230 25.32 -0.41 7.24
CA ALA A 230 24.02 0.06 6.82
C ALA A 230 23.81 -0.11 5.30
N LYS A 231 24.85 0.14 4.47
CA LYS A 231 24.81 -0.13 3.03
C LYS A 231 24.51 -1.59 2.71
N GLU A 232 25.20 -2.53 3.37
CA GLU A 232 24.93 -3.96 3.18
C GLU A 232 23.47 -4.32 3.49
N ARG A 233 22.87 -3.74 4.55
CA ARG A 233 21.45 -4.00 4.89
C ARG A 233 20.49 -3.45 3.84
N VAL A 234 20.79 -2.26 3.31
CA VAL A 234 20.00 -1.68 2.21
C VAL A 234 20.18 -2.48 0.92
N ASP A 235 21.39 -2.99 0.66
CA ASP A 235 21.69 -3.85 -0.50
C ASP A 235 20.94 -5.18 -0.41
N ASP A 236 20.88 -5.81 0.75
CA ASP A 236 20.13 -7.04 0.98
C ASP A 236 18.62 -6.83 0.70
N LEU A 237 18.04 -5.74 1.21
CA LEU A 237 16.66 -5.34 0.90
C LEU A 237 16.47 -5.19 -0.62
N GLY A 238 17.37 -4.47 -1.27
CA GLY A 238 17.34 -4.23 -2.72
C GLY A 238 17.39 -5.53 -3.53
N GLN A 239 18.21 -6.49 -3.14
CA GLN A 239 18.31 -7.80 -3.78
C GLN A 239 17.00 -8.59 -3.65
N LYS A 240 16.37 -8.62 -2.47
CA LYS A 240 15.09 -9.30 -2.27
C LYS A 240 13.97 -8.64 -3.09
N LEU A 241 13.97 -7.31 -3.16
CA LEU A 241 13.02 -6.55 -3.98
C LEU A 241 13.24 -6.81 -5.49
N ALA A 242 14.48 -6.83 -5.94
CA ALA A 242 14.82 -7.12 -7.33
C ALA A 242 14.43 -8.54 -7.74
N LEU A 243 14.61 -9.53 -6.84
CA LEU A 243 14.15 -10.90 -7.09
C LEU A 243 12.63 -10.96 -7.28
N ALA A 244 11.86 -10.29 -6.42
CA ALA A 244 10.41 -10.23 -6.54
C ALA A 244 9.98 -9.52 -7.83
N ALA A 245 10.55 -8.35 -8.13
CA ALA A 245 10.25 -7.58 -9.34
C ALA A 245 10.60 -8.35 -10.62
N GLY A 246 11.74 -9.05 -10.64
CA GLY A 246 12.14 -9.90 -11.76
C GLY A 246 11.16 -11.05 -12.02
N ASN A 247 10.69 -11.71 -10.97
CA ASN A 247 9.67 -12.76 -11.09
C ASN A 247 8.33 -12.20 -11.63
N ILE A 248 7.93 -11.03 -11.15
CA ILE A 248 6.71 -10.36 -11.62
C ILE A 248 6.86 -9.95 -13.08
N ALA A 249 8.02 -9.39 -13.48
CA ALA A 249 8.29 -9.00 -14.86
C ALA A 249 8.12 -10.17 -15.82
N LEU A 250 8.62 -11.36 -15.45
CA LEU A 250 8.49 -12.58 -16.27
C LEU A 250 7.04 -13.11 -16.36
N MET A 251 6.18 -12.77 -15.39
CA MET A 251 4.79 -13.26 -15.34
C MET A 251 3.78 -12.33 -16.01
N VAL A 252 3.97 -11.01 -15.89
CA VAL A 252 2.97 -10.02 -16.33
C VAL A 252 3.49 -9.01 -17.34
N ASP A 253 4.81 -8.97 -17.59
CA ASP A 253 5.49 -8.09 -18.55
C ASP A 253 4.96 -6.63 -18.48
N PRO A 254 5.08 -5.96 -17.31
CA PRO A 254 4.57 -4.61 -17.15
C PRO A 254 5.44 -3.59 -17.88
N GLU A 255 4.85 -2.50 -18.36
CA GLU A 255 5.58 -1.38 -18.98
C GLU A 255 6.43 -0.61 -17.96
N VAL A 256 6.00 -0.59 -16.67
CA VAL A 256 6.67 0.15 -15.60
C VAL A 256 6.45 -0.47 -14.23
N PHE A 257 7.47 -0.37 -13.36
CA PHE A 257 7.35 -0.58 -11.92
C PHE A 257 7.34 0.78 -11.20
N VAL A 258 6.39 0.98 -10.31
CA VAL A 258 6.29 2.16 -9.43
C VAL A 258 6.60 1.74 -8.00
N ILE A 259 7.63 2.31 -7.41
CA ILE A 259 7.99 2.07 -6.01
C ILE A 259 7.50 3.24 -5.16
N GLY A 260 6.55 2.97 -4.28
CA GLY A 260 5.94 3.96 -3.39
C GLY A 260 6.12 3.63 -1.91
N GLY A 261 5.44 4.42 -1.05
CA GLY A 261 5.44 4.24 0.40
C GLY A 261 6.54 5.01 1.14
N GLY A 262 6.59 4.82 2.47
CA GLY A 262 7.52 5.57 3.34
C GLY A 262 8.99 5.31 3.06
N VAL A 263 9.34 4.06 2.75
CA VAL A 263 10.72 3.62 2.46
C VAL A 263 11.23 4.20 1.13
N SER A 264 10.36 4.42 0.14
CA SER A 264 10.78 5.02 -1.14
C SER A 264 11.29 6.45 -0.99
N ARG A 265 10.88 7.17 0.06
CA ARG A 265 11.37 8.52 0.39
C ARG A 265 12.84 8.53 0.84
N ALA A 266 13.43 7.37 1.11
CA ALA A 266 14.84 7.25 1.41
C ALA A 266 15.77 7.58 0.22
N GLY A 267 15.22 7.82 -0.99
CA GLY A 267 15.96 8.22 -2.19
C GLY A 267 16.22 7.07 -3.14
N GLN A 268 17.20 7.22 -4.04
CA GLN A 268 17.44 6.28 -5.14
C GLN A 268 18.02 4.91 -4.72
N ILE A 269 18.50 4.76 -3.48
CA ILE A 269 19.21 3.55 -3.04
C ILE A 269 18.36 2.27 -3.19
N PRO A 270 17.07 2.21 -2.80
CA PRO A 270 16.27 1.00 -3.00
C PRO A 270 15.87 0.80 -4.47
N VAL A 271 15.91 1.84 -5.30
CA VAL A 271 15.44 1.81 -6.70
C VAL A 271 16.55 1.39 -7.68
N SER A 272 17.83 1.66 -7.36
CA SER A 272 18.96 1.35 -8.23
C SER A 272 19.10 -0.15 -8.52
N TYR A 273 18.67 -1.02 -7.61
CA TYR A 273 18.70 -2.48 -7.80
C TYR A 273 17.59 -3.01 -8.73
N THR A 274 16.43 -2.37 -8.76
CA THR A 274 15.35 -2.75 -9.67
C THR A 274 15.63 -2.38 -11.11
N HIS A 275 16.40 -1.30 -11.35
CA HIS A 275 16.77 -0.83 -12.70
C HIS A 275 17.83 -1.71 -13.38
N LEU A 276 18.74 -2.32 -12.60
CA LEU A 276 19.88 -3.06 -13.15
C LEU A 276 19.55 -4.50 -13.59
N ARG A 277 18.46 -5.10 -13.12
CA ARG A 277 18.16 -6.50 -13.45
C ARG A 277 16.90 -6.75 -14.27
N ALA A 278 15.99 -5.81 -14.36
CA ALA A 278 14.81 -5.93 -15.23
C ALA A 278 15.18 -5.85 -16.74
N HIS A 279 16.33 -5.24 -17.06
CA HIS A 279 16.84 -5.10 -18.45
C HIS A 279 17.88 -6.15 -18.86
N GLU A 280 18.34 -7.02 -17.98
CA GLU A 280 19.34 -8.05 -18.30
C GLU A 280 18.75 -9.42 -18.70
N THR A 281 17.44 -9.53 -18.75
CA THR A 281 16.73 -10.71 -19.26
C THR A 281 16.02 -10.42 -20.56
#